data_84724bb32a8b46e1b4fe779417837002
#
_entry.id   84724bb32a8b46e1b4fe779417837002
#
_cell.length_a   1.000
_cell.length_b   1.000
_cell.length_c   1.000
_cell.angle_alpha   90.00
_cell.angle_beta   90.00
_cell.angle_gamma   90.00
#
_symmetry.space_group_name_H-M   'P 1'
#
loop_
_entity.id
_entity.type
_entity.pdbx_description
1 polymer ?
#
loop_
_entity_poly.entity_id
_entity_poly.type
_entity_poly.pdbx_seq_one_letter_code
_entity_poly.pdbx_strand_id
1 'polypeptide(L)'
;MLLLLSIGCYTTIVQAQEERNKSILKSLTKGLEYRLKAGFNIGGTSPLPLPAEIRKINSYNPTTAFSIEGDIVKTFNNKWGLSTGIRLETKGMKTDATVKNYHMKMIASDGGEMEGQWTGGVTTTVKQSLLTIPVLALYKVSKRWELELGPWFSYLTSGEFFGTAYDGYI
;
A
#
# COMPACT_ATOMS: atom_id res chain seq x y z
N MET A 1 -4.43 -16.04 -61.71
CA MET A 1 -5.61 -15.27 -61.22
C MET A 1 -6.06 -15.64 -59.80
N LEU A 2 -5.73 -16.81 -59.28
CA LEU A 2 -6.05 -17.22 -57.88
C LEU A 2 -5.14 -16.61 -56.77
N LEU A 3 -3.89 -16.25 -57.10
CA LEU A 3 -2.93 -15.72 -56.15
C LEU A 3 -3.23 -14.26 -55.72
N LEU A 4 -3.86 -13.47 -56.59
CA LEU A 4 -4.24 -12.09 -56.32
C LEU A 4 -5.45 -11.96 -55.40
N LEU A 5 -6.38 -12.97 -55.40
CA LEU A 5 -7.52 -13.01 -54.51
C LEU A 5 -7.16 -13.33 -53.07
N SER A 6 -6.11 -14.13 -52.86
CA SER A 6 -5.62 -14.45 -51.50
C SER A 6 -4.95 -13.28 -50.79
N ILE A 7 -4.20 -12.44 -51.50
CA ILE A 7 -3.55 -11.26 -50.98
C ILE A 7 -4.57 -10.20 -50.57
N GLY A 8 -5.64 -10.02 -51.37
CA GLY A 8 -6.74 -9.10 -51.03
C GLY A 8 -7.50 -9.48 -49.76
N CYS A 9 -7.66 -10.77 -49.47
CA CYS A 9 -8.33 -11.25 -48.25
C CYS A 9 -7.48 -11.01 -46.98
N TYR A 10 -6.17 -11.18 -47.06
CA TYR A 10 -5.28 -10.93 -45.92
C TYR A 10 -5.21 -9.45 -45.54
N THR A 11 -5.18 -8.54 -46.50
CA THR A 11 -5.14 -7.10 -46.27
C THR A 11 -6.42 -6.58 -45.62
N THR A 12 -7.57 -7.07 -46.01
CA THR A 12 -8.88 -6.70 -45.42
C THR A 12 -9.04 -7.21 -43.99
N ILE A 13 -8.52 -8.39 -43.66
CA ILE A 13 -8.56 -8.94 -42.28
C ILE A 13 -7.67 -8.11 -41.36
N VAL A 14 -6.47 -7.75 -41.80
CA VAL A 14 -5.54 -6.94 -40.99
C VAL A 14 -6.12 -5.55 -40.74
N GLN A 15 -6.69 -4.89 -41.73
CA GLN A 15 -7.34 -3.59 -41.56
C GLN A 15 -8.56 -3.66 -40.61
N ALA A 16 -9.39 -4.68 -40.74
CA ALA A 16 -10.54 -4.86 -39.85
C ALA A 16 -10.12 -5.10 -38.38
N GLN A 17 -8.99 -5.75 -38.16
CA GLN A 17 -8.45 -5.98 -36.82
C GLN A 17 -7.84 -4.69 -36.21
N GLU A 18 -7.18 -3.89 -37.04
CA GLU A 18 -6.64 -2.59 -36.63
C GLU A 18 -7.74 -1.59 -36.28
N GLU A 19 -8.79 -1.49 -37.08
CA GLU A 19 -9.96 -0.65 -36.81
C GLU A 19 -10.69 -1.09 -35.52
N ARG A 20 -10.81 -2.40 -35.30
CA ARG A 20 -11.42 -2.96 -34.08
C ARG A 20 -10.57 -2.63 -32.85
N ASN A 21 -9.26 -2.76 -32.94
CA ASN A 21 -8.34 -2.41 -31.85
C ASN A 21 -8.38 -0.90 -31.55
N LYS A 22 -8.40 -0.04 -32.56
CA LYS A 22 -8.58 1.42 -32.39
C LYS A 22 -9.93 1.76 -31.74
N SER A 23 -11.00 1.09 -32.15
CA SER A 23 -12.33 1.28 -31.58
C SER A 23 -12.38 0.84 -30.12
N ILE A 24 -11.76 -0.29 -29.76
CA ILE A 24 -11.66 -0.78 -28.37
C ILE A 24 -10.85 0.20 -27.52
N LEU A 25 -9.68 0.63 -27.99
CA LEU A 25 -8.85 1.60 -27.29
C LEU A 25 -9.59 2.93 -27.07
N LYS A 26 -10.27 3.44 -28.09
CA LYS A 26 -11.09 4.65 -28.00
C LYS A 26 -12.24 4.49 -26.99
N SER A 27 -12.87 3.32 -26.94
CA SER A 27 -13.91 2.99 -25.97
C SER A 27 -13.34 2.90 -24.55
N LEU A 28 -12.16 2.31 -24.38
CA LEU A 28 -11.48 2.20 -23.09
C LEU A 28 -11.04 3.56 -22.56
N THR A 29 -10.55 4.45 -23.40
CA THR A 29 -10.07 5.78 -22.98
C THR A 29 -11.18 6.81 -22.85
N LYS A 30 -12.34 6.59 -23.45
CA LYS A 30 -13.49 7.49 -23.33
C LYS A 30 -14.03 7.48 -21.88
N GLY A 31 -14.10 8.68 -21.26
CA GLY A 31 -14.61 8.85 -19.90
C GLY A 31 -13.61 8.44 -18.81
N LEU A 32 -12.31 8.43 -19.12
CA LEU A 32 -11.27 8.36 -18.10
C LEU A 32 -11.11 9.73 -17.44
N GLU A 33 -11.02 9.70 -16.12
CA GLU A 33 -10.74 10.87 -15.28
C GLU A 33 -9.46 10.58 -14.50
N TYR A 34 -8.55 11.54 -14.44
CA TYR A 34 -7.33 11.45 -13.65
C TYR A 34 -7.51 12.25 -12.37
N ARG A 35 -7.18 11.65 -11.24
CA ARG A 35 -7.30 12.28 -9.92
C ARG A 35 -5.96 12.23 -9.19
N LEU A 36 -5.62 13.31 -8.51
CA LEU A 36 -4.51 13.38 -7.59
C LEU A 36 -5.08 13.60 -6.19
N LYS A 37 -4.70 12.74 -5.25
CA LYS A 37 -5.12 12.81 -3.86
C LYS A 37 -3.89 12.93 -2.96
N ALA A 38 -3.98 13.72 -1.92
CA ALA A 38 -2.99 13.78 -0.85
C ALA A 38 -3.71 13.66 0.49
N GLY A 39 -3.10 12.98 1.43
CA GLY A 39 -3.74 12.72 2.71
C GLY A 39 -2.75 12.51 3.85
N PHE A 40 -3.29 12.64 5.05
CA PHE A 40 -2.60 12.28 6.27
C PHE A 40 -3.27 11.05 6.87
N ASN A 41 -2.46 10.08 7.24
CA ASN A 41 -2.91 8.87 7.92
C ASN A 41 -2.48 8.94 9.39
N ILE A 42 -3.37 8.60 10.29
CA ILE A 42 -3.07 8.38 11.70
C ILE A 42 -3.29 6.91 11.95
N GLY A 43 -2.22 6.17 12.18
CA GLY A 43 -2.31 4.74 12.37
C GLY A 43 -0.95 4.12 12.63
N GLY A 44 -0.96 2.86 12.95
CA GLY A 44 0.24 2.07 13.16
C GLY A 44 -0.04 0.61 12.86
N THR A 45 1.02 -0.17 12.79
CA THR A 45 0.94 -1.62 12.65
C THR A 45 1.11 -2.27 14.01
N SER A 46 0.25 -3.22 14.35
CA SER A 46 0.41 -4.05 15.54
C SER A 46 0.67 -5.49 15.12
N PRO A 47 1.72 -6.14 15.62
CA PRO A 47 1.87 -7.57 15.43
C PRO A 47 0.77 -8.30 16.20
N LEU A 48 0.00 -9.14 15.50
CA LEU A 48 -0.99 -10.02 16.11
C LEU A 48 -0.69 -11.47 15.69
N PRO A 49 -0.61 -12.42 16.62
CA PRO A 49 -0.72 -12.25 18.07
C PRO A 49 0.53 -11.58 18.67
N LEU A 50 0.35 -10.91 19.82
CA LEU A 50 1.46 -10.36 20.58
C LEU A 50 2.37 -11.51 21.06
N PRO A 51 3.71 -11.38 20.93
CA PRO A 51 4.65 -12.34 21.51
C PRO A 51 4.43 -12.53 23.01
N ALA A 52 4.58 -13.76 23.48
CA ALA A 52 4.35 -14.10 24.89
C ALA A 52 5.30 -13.37 25.86
N GLU A 53 6.43 -12.91 25.36
CA GLU A 53 7.44 -12.16 26.09
C GLU A 53 7.00 -10.73 26.43
N ILE A 54 6.05 -10.17 25.68
CA ILE A 54 5.47 -8.84 25.95
C ILE A 54 4.47 -8.96 27.08
N ARG A 55 4.80 -8.41 28.24
CA ARG A 55 3.97 -8.46 29.45
C ARG A 55 2.99 -7.29 29.53
N LYS A 56 3.40 -6.13 29.08
CA LYS A 56 2.59 -4.92 29.14
C LYS A 56 3.02 -3.96 28.04
N ILE A 57 2.05 -3.35 27.37
CA ILE A 57 2.27 -2.20 26.50
C ILE A 57 2.05 -0.97 27.39
N ASN A 58 3.10 -0.18 27.59
CA ASN A 58 3.05 1.02 28.42
C ASN A 58 2.52 2.22 27.64
N SER A 59 2.94 2.36 26.39
CA SER A 59 2.40 3.37 25.49
C SER A 59 2.43 2.91 24.03
N TYR A 60 1.47 3.40 23.28
CA TYR A 60 1.37 3.21 21.84
C TYR A 60 1.07 4.54 21.18
N ASN A 61 2.05 5.07 20.45
CA ASN A 61 1.96 6.36 19.77
C ASN A 61 2.00 6.14 18.26
N PRO A 62 0.84 6.22 17.57
CA PRO A 62 0.83 6.23 16.13
C PRO A 62 1.53 7.48 15.61
N THR A 63 2.37 7.33 14.61
CA THR A 63 3.04 8.46 13.98
C THR A 63 2.17 9.01 12.86
N THR A 64 2.15 10.32 12.70
CA THR A 64 1.52 10.94 11.54
C THR A 64 2.22 10.46 10.28
N ALA A 65 1.43 9.92 9.38
CA ALA A 65 1.87 9.40 8.12
C ALA A 65 1.30 10.24 6.97
N PHE A 66 2.04 10.33 5.89
CA PHE A 66 1.66 11.07 4.69
C PHE A 66 1.37 10.09 3.55
N SER A 67 0.40 10.42 2.71
CA SER A 67 0.11 9.67 1.49
C SER A 67 -0.13 10.60 0.31
N ILE A 68 0.34 10.18 -0.85
CA ILE A 68 0.03 10.79 -2.15
C ILE A 68 -0.41 9.68 -3.09
N GLU A 69 -1.47 9.92 -3.85
CA GLU A 69 -2.11 8.94 -4.71
C GLU A 69 -2.49 9.57 -6.04
N GLY A 70 -2.15 8.88 -7.12
CA GLY A 70 -2.60 9.21 -8.47
C GLY A 70 -3.53 8.13 -8.99
N ASP A 71 -4.76 8.48 -9.33
CA ASP A 71 -5.80 7.55 -9.76
C ASP A 71 -6.24 7.78 -11.19
N ILE A 72 -6.65 6.68 -11.81
CA ILE A 72 -7.40 6.65 -13.06
C ILE A 72 -8.79 6.12 -12.74
N VAL A 73 -9.80 6.92 -13.02
CA VAL A 73 -11.20 6.59 -12.78
C VAL A 73 -11.92 6.38 -14.09
N LYS A 74 -12.58 5.24 -14.23
CA LYS A 74 -13.45 4.92 -15.36
C LYS A 74 -14.90 4.90 -14.88
N THR A 75 -15.72 5.83 -15.36
CA THR A 75 -17.15 5.84 -15.10
C THR A 75 -17.88 5.07 -16.20
N PHE A 76 -18.69 4.07 -15.85
CA PHE A 76 -19.46 3.24 -16.78
C PHE A 76 -20.85 3.81 -17.07
N ASN A 77 -21.46 4.38 -16.02
CA ASN A 77 -22.78 5.03 -16.10
C ASN A 77 -22.83 6.21 -15.09
N ASN A 78 -23.99 6.84 -14.94
CA ASN A 78 -24.17 8.01 -14.07
C ASN A 78 -23.89 7.71 -12.58
N LYS A 79 -23.81 6.44 -12.14
CA LYS A 79 -23.66 6.06 -10.74
C LYS A 79 -22.43 5.22 -10.45
N TRP A 80 -22.02 4.37 -11.38
CA TRP A 80 -20.97 3.39 -11.14
C TRP A 80 -19.71 3.66 -11.93
N GLY A 81 -18.57 3.37 -11.33
CA GLY A 81 -17.25 3.45 -11.94
C GLY A 81 -16.26 2.50 -11.27
N LEU A 82 -15.06 2.48 -11.80
CA LEU A 82 -13.90 1.80 -11.26
C LEU A 82 -12.78 2.82 -11.12
N SER A 83 -12.10 2.80 -9.97
CA SER A 83 -10.91 3.58 -9.68
C SER A 83 -9.74 2.65 -9.42
N THR A 84 -8.61 2.94 -10.01
CA THR A 84 -7.34 2.29 -9.71
C THR A 84 -6.21 3.29 -9.88
N GLY A 85 -5.08 3.05 -9.19
CA GLY A 85 -3.98 3.99 -9.24
C GLY A 85 -2.75 3.51 -8.51
N ILE A 86 -1.91 4.46 -8.15
CA ILE A 86 -0.70 4.23 -7.37
C ILE A 86 -0.71 5.19 -6.20
N ARG A 87 -0.55 4.64 -4.99
CA ARG A 87 -0.42 5.38 -3.74
C ARG A 87 0.95 5.12 -3.14
N LEU A 88 1.66 6.19 -2.84
CA LEU A 88 2.84 6.18 -2.00
C LEU A 88 2.41 6.62 -0.60
N GLU A 89 2.67 5.81 0.39
CA GLU A 89 2.29 6.11 1.77
C GLU A 89 3.41 5.73 2.74
N THR A 90 3.51 6.51 3.80
CA THR A 90 4.36 6.19 4.96
C THR A 90 3.47 5.77 6.12
N LYS A 91 3.96 4.84 6.94
CA LYS A 91 3.33 4.44 8.20
C LYS A 91 4.41 4.34 9.26
N GLY A 92 4.07 4.71 10.47
CA GLY A 92 5.00 4.62 11.56
C GLY A 92 4.30 4.49 12.90
N MET A 93 5.02 3.90 13.86
CA MET A 93 4.57 3.81 15.23
C MET A 93 5.76 3.84 16.18
N LYS A 94 5.51 4.31 17.39
CA LYS A 94 6.42 4.17 18.52
C LYS A 94 5.68 3.44 19.63
N THR A 95 6.21 2.31 20.05
CA THR A 95 5.63 1.48 21.11
C THR A 95 6.62 1.38 22.24
N ASP A 96 6.15 1.56 23.45
CA ASP A 96 6.88 1.29 24.67
C ASP A 96 6.22 0.09 25.37
N ALA A 97 7.03 -0.90 25.71
CA ALA A 97 6.54 -2.14 26.31
C ALA A 97 7.49 -2.66 27.38
N THR A 98 6.94 -3.33 28.36
CA THR A 98 7.69 -4.14 29.33
C THR A 98 7.73 -5.58 28.85
N VAL A 99 8.94 -6.11 28.72
CA VAL A 99 9.18 -7.49 28.26
C VAL A 99 9.87 -8.32 29.35
N LYS A 100 9.69 -9.64 29.26
CA LYS A 100 10.36 -10.62 30.12
C LYS A 100 10.90 -11.76 29.25
N ASN A 101 12.18 -12.09 29.44
CA ASN A 101 12.89 -13.14 28.71
C ASN A 101 12.78 -12.93 27.17
N TYR A 102 12.87 -11.69 26.71
CA TYR A 102 12.83 -11.36 25.30
C TYR A 102 14.20 -11.54 24.68
N HIS A 103 14.33 -12.53 23.79
CA HIS A 103 15.59 -12.78 23.10
C HIS A 103 15.89 -11.66 22.12
N MET A 104 17.01 -10.97 22.33
CA MET A 104 17.42 -9.87 21.48
C MET A 104 18.95 -9.74 21.42
N LYS A 105 19.41 -9.18 20.28
CA LYS A 105 20.77 -8.75 20.09
C LYS A 105 20.82 -7.22 20.25
N MET A 106 21.71 -6.73 21.08
CA MET A 106 21.86 -5.32 21.39
C MET A 106 23.29 -4.85 21.09
N ILE A 107 23.41 -3.58 20.77
CA ILE A 107 24.69 -2.88 20.74
C ILE A 107 24.76 -2.04 22.00
N ALA A 108 25.71 -2.34 22.87
CA ALA A 108 25.95 -1.56 24.08
C ALA A 108 26.51 -0.17 23.73
N SER A 109 26.41 0.77 24.66
CA SER A 109 26.89 2.14 24.45
C SER A 109 28.39 2.25 24.19
N ASP A 110 29.16 1.24 24.56
CA ASP A 110 30.60 1.10 24.28
C ASP A 110 30.93 0.48 22.93
N GLY A 111 29.89 0.12 22.14
CA GLY A 111 30.00 -0.54 20.83
C GLY A 111 30.10 -2.05 20.89
N GLY A 112 30.05 -2.67 22.08
CA GLY A 112 30.02 -4.11 22.25
C GLY A 112 28.69 -4.72 21.80
N GLU A 113 28.72 -5.86 21.13
CA GLU A 113 27.53 -6.63 20.82
C GLU A 113 27.21 -7.57 21.99
N MET A 114 25.98 -7.55 22.45
CA MET A 114 25.47 -8.45 23.47
C MET A 114 24.22 -9.16 22.96
N GLU A 115 24.14 -10.45 23.18
CA GLU A 115 22.97 -11.28 22.83
C GLU A 115 22.51 -12.03 24.06
N GLY A 116 21.21 -11.98 24.36
CA GLY A 116 20.69 -12.61 25.54
C GLY A 116 19.18 -12.42 25.70
N GLN A 117 18.67 -12.83 26.86
CA GLN A 117 17.28 -12.72 27.23
C GLN A 117 17.07 -11.48 28.10
N TRP A 118 16.55 -10.43 27.49
CA TRP A 118 16.27 -9.19 28.15
C TRP A 118 14.99 -9.22 28.97
N THR A 119 15.05 -8.67 30.16
CA THR A 119 13.89 -8.39 31.01
C THR A 119 13.94 -6.94 31.44
N GLY A 120 12.97 -6.12 31.00
CA GLY A 120 12.95 -4.69 31.26
C GLY A 120 12.04 -3.93 30.30
N GLY A 121 12.30 -2.62 30.16
CA GLY A 121 11.63 -1.76 29.19
C GLY A 121 12.24 -1.87 27.81
N VAL A 122 11.40 -1.82 26.78
CA VAL A 122 11.80 -1.75 25.36
C VAL A 122 10.95 -0.72 24.63
N THR A 123 11.58 0.29 24.09
CA THR A 123 10.94 1.22 23.17
C THR A 123 11.26 0.82 21.74
N THR A 124 10.24 0.63 20.94
CA THR A 124 10.36 0.25 19.53
C THR A 124 9.78 1.34 18.64
N THR A 125 10.54 1.77 17.65
CA THR A 125 10.09 2.68 16.60
C THR A 125 10.14 1.97 15.27
N VAL A 126 9.01 1.92 14.59
CA VAL A 126 8.87 1.33 13.25
C VAL A 126 8.48 2.42 12.27
N LYS A 127 9.18 2.48 11.14
CA LYS A 127 8.82 3.32 10.01
C LYS A 127 8.75 2.45 8.76
N GLN A 128 7.73 2.63 7.97
CA GLN A 128 7.47 1.85 6.75
C GLN A 128 7.08 2.80 5.62
N SER A 129 7.61 2.52 4.43
CA SER A 129 7.17 3.13 3.18
C SER A 129 6.55 2.07 2.30
N LEU A 130 5.36 2.35 1.80
CA LEU A 130 4.53 1.40 1.07
C LEU A 130 4.18 1.96 -0.30
N LEU A 131 4.25 1.10 -1.29
CA LEU A 131 3.66 1.31 -2.60
C LEU A 131 2.35 0.51 -2.65
N THR A 132 1.23 1.19 -2.82
CA THR A 132 -0.10 0.58 -2.76
C THR A 132 -0.82 0.78 -4.09
N ILE A 133 -1.46 -0.27 -4.58
CA ILE A 133 -2.31 -0.26 -5.77
C ILE A 133 -3.74 -0.51 -5.29
N PRO A 134 -4.61 0.52 -5.24
CA PRO A 134 -6.02 0.36 -4.96
C PRO A 134 -6.78 -0.13 -6.20
N VAL A 135 -7.81 -0.95 -5.98
CA VAL A 135 -8.78 -1.35 -7.01
C VAL A 135 -10.17 -1.16 -6.41
N LEU A 136 -10.78 -0.02 -6.68
CA LEU A 136 -11.96 0.43 -5.95
C LEU A 136 -13.16 0.57 -6.90
N ALA A 137 -14.29 0.00 -6.49
CA ALA A 137 -15.58 0.29 -7.09
C ALA A 137 -16.02 1.68 -6.60
N LEU A 138 -16.39 2.54 -7.54
CA LEU A 138 -16.88 3.88 -7.27
C LEU A 138 -18.39 3.92 -7.43
N TYR A 139 -19.08 4.50 -6.44
CA TYR A 139 -20.51 4.74 -6.48
C TYR A 139 -20.85 6.20 -6.19
N LYS A 140 -21.47 6.86 -7.16
CA LYS A 140 -21.92 8.26 -7.04
C LYS A 140 -23.29 8.29 -6.35
N VAL A 141 -23.30 8.63 -5.07
CA VAL A 141 -24.53 8.79 -4.29
C VAL A 141 -25.30 10.04 -4.74
N SER A 142 -24.57 11.13 -4.97
CA SER A 142 -25.10 12.39 -5.47
C SER A 142 -24.03 13.15 -6.27
N LYS A 143 -24.35 14.37 -6.75
CA LYS A 143 -23.38 15.22 -7.44
C LYS A 143 -22.19 15.65 -6.57
N ARG A 144 -22.29 15.51 -5.23
CA ARG A 144 -21.25 15.93 -4.27
C ARG A 144 -20.63 14.78 -3.50
N TRP A 145 -21.27 13.60 -3.49
CA TRP A 145 -20.84 12.47 -2.68
C TRP A 145 -20.55 11.26 -3.55
N GLU A 146 -19.36 10.77 -3.42
CA GLU A 146 -18.89 9.52 -4.02
C GLU A 146 -18.39 8.58 -2.92
N LEU A 147 -18.68 7.30 -3.05
CA LEU A 147 -18.15 6.22 -2.21
C LEU A 147 -17.20 5.38 -3.05
N GLU A 148 -16.05 5.09 -2.49
CA GLU A 148 -15.08 4.17 -3.08
C GLU A 148 -14.88 3.00 -2.12
N LEU A 149 -15.03 1.78 -2.61
CA LEU A 149 -14.89 0.56 -1.83
C LEU A 149 -14.21 -0.53 -2.67
N GLY A 150 -13.22 -1.20 -2.09
CA GLY A 150 -12.56 -2.31 -2.76
C GLY A 150 -11.26 -2.73 -2.08
N PRO A 151 -10.62 -3.76 -2.60
CA PRO A 151 -9.31 -4.22 -2.14
C PRO A 151 -8.19 -3.28 -2.56
N TRP A 152 -7.07 -3.38 -1.83
CA TRP A 152 -5.80 -2.76 -2.20
C TRP A 152 -4.66 -3.75 -1.96
N PHE A 153 -3.61 -3.61 -2.76
CA PHE A 153 -2.41 -4.42 -2.67
C PHE A 153 -1.24 -3.51 -2.33
N SER A 154 -0.55 -3.79 -1.22
CA SER A 154 0.57 -2.97 -0.75
C SER A 154 1.87 -3.76 -0.78
N TYR A 155 2.92 -3.13 -1.30
CA TYR A 155 4.29 -3.63 -1.30
C TYR A 155 5.14 -2.74 -0.40
N LEU A 156 5.89 -3.36 0.53
CA LEU A 156 6.81 -2.66 1.41
C LEU A 156 8.08 -2.30 0.62
N THR A 157 8.30 -1.00 0.40
CA THR A 157 9.48 -0.50 -0.33
C THR A 157 10.66 -0.23 0.60
N SER A 158 10.39 0.20 1.84
CA SER A 158 11.39 0.43 2.86
C SER A 158 10.80 0.21 4.24
N GLY A 159 11.57 -0.41 5.12
CA GLY A 159 11.21 -0.61 6.52
C GLY A 159 12.40 -0.31 7.41
N GLU A 160 12.20 0.55 8.39
CA GLU A 160 13.17 0.85 9.43
C GLU A 160 12.62 0.41 10.78
N PHE A 161 13.46 -0.26 11.54
CA PHE A 161 13.14 -0.73 12.87
C PHE A 161 14.25 -0.30 13.82
N PHE A 162 13.89 0.47 14.85
CA PHE A 162 14.80 0.91 15.90
C PHE A 162 14.24 0.45 17.25
N GLY A 163 15.08 -0.22 18.02
CA GLY A 163 14.77 -0.63 19.37
C GLY A 163 15.75 0.01 20.36
N THR A 164 15.26 0.40 21.53
CA THR A 164 16.07 0.84 22.67
C THR A 164 15.61 0.09 23.90
N ALA A 165 16.53 -0.60 24.56
CA ALA A 165 16.30 -1.29 25.82
C ALA A 165 16.74 -0.36 26.98
N TYR A 166 15.95 -0.37 28.08
CA TYR A 166 16.22 0.46 29.25
C TYR A 166 15.63 -0.21 30.52
N ASP A 167 16.15 0.18 31.67
CA ASP A 167 15.67 -0.28 33.00
C ASP A 167 15.48 -1.79 33.11
N GLY A 168 16.54 -2.55 32.73
CA GLY A 168 16.44 -4.01 32.74
C GLY A 168 17.79 -4.70 32.88
N TYR A 169 17.75 -6.02 32.70
CA TYR A 169 18.91 -6.91 32.79
C TYR A 169 18.81 -8.07 31.79
N ILE A 170 19.96 -8.63 31.46
CA ILE A 170 20.10 -9.85 30.66
C ILE A 170 20.22 -11.06 31.57
#